data_e15c663605762c1c800f7a29d2e428cf
#
_entry.id   e15c663605762c1c800f7a29d2e428cf
#
_cell.length_a   1.000
_cell.length_b   1.000
_cell.length_c   1.000
_cell.angle_alpha   90.00
_cell.angle_beta   90.00
_cell.angle_gamma   90.00
#
_symmetry.space_group_name_H-M   'P 1'
#
loop_
_entity.id
_entity.type
_entity.pdbx_description
1 polymer ?
#
loop_
_entity_poly.entity_id
_entity_poly.type
_entity_poly.pdbx_seq_one_letter_code
_entity_poly.pdbx_strand_id
1 'polypeptide(L)'
;MSISVSPDALFADYAPLRDSYDECVGLDGTPRPAWKPLVQYIDSLGRDAFEQMVAEGTAMARESGATYNAVAEEGERTRPWELTFIPLVIQSTAWNRLEAALKQRVRILEAVLDDLLGPQRLLRERVLPTDLLFSNAEFLRAYHGLPKIGGVRLHVVATDLARDVDGSWWITGDRTRAPSGLGYLVENRIVTSRSYTKLVRQSHIRRLAPFFVKLRQTLESLAPQPNLNPRVAILTPGQESYRYFEDTYLARYLGYTLVQGRDQIGRAHV
;
A
#
# COMPACT_ATOMS: atom_id res chain seq x y z
N MET A 1 -10.06 -35.98 -11.19
CA MET A 1 -11.20 -35.85 -10.30
C MET A 1 -11.84 -34.49 -10.56
N SER A 2 -12.93 -34.47 -11.31
CA SER A 2 -13.72 -33.26 -11.52
C SER A 2 -14.35 -32.89 -10.20
N ILE A 3 -14.02 -31.69 -9.69
CA ILE A 3 -14.69 -31.14 -8.51
C ILE A 3 -16.08 -30.75 -9.00
N SER A 4 -17.11 -31.53 -8.60
CA SER A 4 -18.49 -31.11 -8.81
C SER A 4 -18.72 -29.88 -7.95
N VAL A 5 -18.84 -28.72 -8.58
CA VAL A 5 -19.23 -27.48 -7.91
C VAL A 5 -20.70 -27.68 -7.50
N SER A 6 -20.98 -27.48 -6.19
CA SER A 6 -22.35 -27.49 -5.68
C SER A 6 -23.16 -26.37 -6.37
N PRO A 7 -24.44 -26.54 -6.68
CA PRO A 7 -25.28 -25.45 -7.23
C PRO A 7 -25.35 -24.21 -6.32
N ASP A 8 -25.09 -24.39 -5.04
CA ASP A 8 -25.07 -23.30 -4.05
C ASP A 8 -23.70 -22.67 -3.84
N ALA A 9 -22.68 -23.05 -4.64
CA ALA A 9 -21.35 -22.48 -4.54
C ALA A 9 -21.36 -21.01 -4.98
N LEU A 10 -20.75 -20.13 -4.19
CA LEU A 10 -20.70 -18.68 -4.45
C LEU A 10 -20.07 -18.32 -5.79
N PHE A 11 -19.22 -19.20 -6.31
CA PHE A 11 -18.53 -19.02 -7.60
C PHE A 11 -19.17 -19.81 -8.75
N ALA A 12 -20.35 -20.47 -8.56
CA ALA A 12 -20.96 -21.31 -9.58
C ALA A 12 -21.30 -20.53 -10.86
N ASP A 13 -21.80 -19.30 -10.69
CA ASP A 13 -22.20 -18.42 -11.80
C ASP A 13 -21.13 -17.39 -12.18
N TYR A 14 -19.92 -17.52 -11.60
CA TYR A 14 -18.86 -16.56 -11.89
C TYR A 14 -18.26 -16.79 -13.28
N ALA A 15 -18.33 -15.77 -14.12
CA ALA A 15 -17.74 -15.78 -15.45
C ALA A 15 -16.61 -14.72 -15.54
N PRO A 16 -15.37 -15.13 -15.87
CA PRO A 16 -14.29 -14.18 -16.11
C PRO A 16 -14.60 -13.21 -17.26
N LEU A 17 -14.15 -11.97 -17.14
CA LEU A 17 -14.21 -11.01 -18.25
C LEU A 17 -13.27 -11.46 -19.37
N ARG A 18 -13.75 -11.44 -20.63
CA ARG A 18 -13.04 -12.02 -21.79
C ARG A 18 -11.71 -11.34 -22.10
N ASP A 19 -11.62 -10.04 -21.90
CA ASP A 19 -10.46 -9.21 -22.30
C ASP A 19 -9.62 -8.77 -21.08
N SER A 20 -9.66 -9.52 -19.99
CA SER A 20 -8.90 -9.25 -18.79
C SER A 20 -8.29 -10.52 -18.20
N TYR A 21 -7.17 -10.36 -17.49
CA TYR A 21 -6.62 -11.46 -16.71
C TYR A 21 -7.47 -11.66 -15.45
N ASP A 22 -8.08 -12.82 -15.35
CA ASP A 22 -8.76 -13.18 -14.11
C ASP A 22 -7.78 -13.80 -13.12
N GLU A 23 -7.69 -13.20 -11.92
CA GLU A 23 -6.77 -13.65 -10.87
C GLU A 23 -7.22 -14.98 -10.25
N CYS A 24 -8.53 -15.20 -10.15
CA CYS A 24 -9.12 -16.33 -9.46
C CYS A 24 -9.29 -17.56 -10.35
N VAL A 25 -9.80 -17.35 -11.55
CA VAL A 25 -10.24 -18.43 -12.46
C VAL A 25 -9.38 -18.47 -13.72
N GLY A 26 -9.02 -19.67 -14.17
CA GLY A 26 -8.34 -19.88 -15.44
C GLY A 26 -9.29 -19.85 -16.63
N LEU A 27 -8.74 -19.89 -17.84
CA LEU A 27 -9.53 -19.95 -19.09
C LEU A 27 -10.40 -21.21 -19.19
N ASP A 28 -10.07 -22.23 -18.44
CA ASP A 28 -10.81 -23.50 -18.34
C ASP A 28 -11.98 -23.43 -17.34
N GLY A 29 -12.25 -22.25 -16.76
CA GLY A 29 -13.30 -22.06 -15.75
C GLY A 29 -12.96 -22.64 -14.37
N THR A 30 -11.73 -23.12 -14.16
CA THR A 30 -11.34 -23.66 -12.85
C THR A 30 -10.54 -22.66 -12.02
N PRO A 31 -10.69 -22.69 -10.67
CA PRO A 31 -9.87 -21.85 -9.80
C PRO A 31 -8.37 -22.12 -9.97
N ARG A 32 -7.59 -21.07 -10.14
CA ARG A 32 -6.14 -21.16 -10.21
C ARG A 32 -5.56 -21.80 -8.95
N PRO A 33 -4.43 -22.52 -9.03
CA PRO A 33 -3.89 -23.27 -7.89
C PRO A 33 -3.73 -22.45 -6.61
N ALA A 34 -3.34 -21.17 -6.73
CA ALA A 34 -3.18 -20.28 -5.59
C ALA A 34 -4.50 -19.92 -4.90
N TRP A 35 -5.58 -19.90 -5.66
CA TRP A 35 -6.91 -19.49 -5.19
C TRP A 35 -7.74 -20.66 -4.66
N LYS A 36 -7.40 -21.90 -5.02
CA LYS A 36 -8.14 -23.08 -4.58
C LYS A 36 -8.45 -23.12 -3.08
N PRO A 37 -7.48 -22.86 -2.17
CA PRO A 37 -7.77 -22.90 -0.74
C PRO A 37 -8.79 -21.83 -0.29
N LEU A 38 -8.74 -20.63 -0.89
CA LEU A 38 -9.68 -19.55 -0.58
C LEU A 38 -11.07 -19.88 -1.11
N VAL A 39 -11.18 -20.29 -2.36
CA VAL A 39 -12.46 -20.68 -2.99
C VAL A 39 -13.11 -21.81 -2.21
N GLN A 40 -12.37 -22.90 -1.91
CA GLN A 40 -12.87 -24.02 -1.12
C GLN A 40 -13.32 -23.59 0.30
N TYR A 41 -12.61 -22.67 0.90
CA TYR A 41 -13.00 -22.14 2.22
C TYR A 41 -14.32 -21.37 2.12
N ILE A 42 -14.45 -20.46 1.17
CA ILE A 42 -15.66 -19.67 0.94
C ILE A 42 -16.84 -20.58 0.62
N ASP A 43 -16.67 -21.53 -0.29
CA ASP A 43 -17.71 -22.51 -0.64
C ASP A 43 -18.13 -23.35 0.57
N SER A 44 -17.19 -23.69 1.46
CA SER A 44 -17.49 -24.45 2.68
C SER A 44 -18.31 -23.67 3.73
N LEU A 45 -18.28 -22.32 3.67
CA LEU A 45 -19.10 -21.47 4.53
C LEU A 45 -20.56 -21.45 4.07
N GLY A 46 -20.80 -21.48 2.76
CA GLY A 46 -22.07 -21.17 2.16
C GLY A 46 -22.39 -19.68 2.13
N ARG A 47 -23.44 -19.31 1.39
CA ARG A 47 -23.81 -17.92 1.13
C ARG A 47 -24.11 -17.13 2.41
N ASP A 48 -25.00 -17.64 3.25
CA ASP A 48 -25.47 -16.92 4.44
C ASP A 48 -24.33 -16.63 5.42
N ALA A 49 -23.47 -17.63 5.68
CA ALA A 49 -22.33 -17.44 6.58
C ALA A 49 -21.27 -16.53 5.99
N PHE A 50 -21.09 -16.52 4.67
CA PHE A 50 -20.20 -15.57 3.98
C PHE A 50 -20.74 -14.14 4.09
N GLU A 51 -22.03 -13.91 3.85
CA GLU A 51 -22.69 -12.60 3.98
C GLU A 51 -22.60 -12.09 5.42
N GLN A 52 -22.83 -12.96 6.40
CA GLN A 52 -22.65 -12.62 7.82
C GLN A 52 -21.19 -12.20 8.12
N MET A 53 -20.22 -12.95 7.63
CA MET A 53 -18.78 -12.62 7.79
C MET A 53 -18.44 -11.26 7.18
N VAL A 54 -19.00 -10.93 6.02
CA VAL A 54 -18.85 -9.62 5.37
C VAL A 54 -19.45 -8.52 6.22
N ALA A 55 -20.66 -8.72 6.75
CA ALA A 55 -21.33 -7.76 7.62
C ALA A 55 -20.54 -7.50 8.91
N GLU A 56 -20.06 -8.56 9.59
CA GLU A 56 -19.23 -8.45 10.78
C GLU A 56 -17.91 -7.73 10.51
N GLY A 57 -17.23 -8.06 9.41
CA GLY A 57 -15.99 -7.40 9.02
C GLY A 57 -16.20 -5.93 8.66
N THR A 58 -17.31 -5.61 8.01
CA THR A 58 -17.69 -4.23 7.70
C THR A 58 -17.97 -3.43 8.98
N ALA A 59 -18.63 -4.03 9.95
CA ALA A 59 -18.83 -3.43 11.27
C ALA A 59 -17.49 -3.17 11.98
N MET A 60 -16.57 -4.14 11.97
CA MET A 60 -15.22 -3.96 12.54
C MET A 60 -14.47 -2.79 11.90
N ALA A 61 -14.51 -2.66 10.57
CA ALA A 61 -13.85 -1.57 9.87
C ALA A 61 -14.46 -0.21 10.23
N ARG A 62 -15.78 -0.12 10.42
CA ARG A 62 -16.47 1.10 10.87
C ARG A 62 -16.13 1.45 12.31
N GLU A 63 -16.12 0.46 13.21
CA GLU A 63 -15.78 0.64 14.63
C GLU A 63 -14.35 1.10 14.84
N SER A 64 -13.42 0.71 13.97
CA SER A 64 -12.04 1.20 14.00
C SER A 64 -11.91 2.67 13.60
N GLY A 65 -12.99 3.29 13.09
CA GLY A 65 -13.00 4.66 12.57
C GLY A 65 -12.32 4.79 11.21
N ALA A 66 -12.15 3.69 10.48
CA ALA A 66 -11.57 3.73 9.14
C ALA A 66 -12.47 4.50 8.19
N THR A 67 -12.06 5.71 7.83
CA THR A 67 -12.78 6.61 6.95
C THR A 67 -11.87 7.18 5.89
N TYR A 68 -12.43 7.49 4.76
CA TYR A 68 -11.77 8.23 3.69
C TYR A 68 -12.46 9.58 3.54
N ASN A 69 -11.76 10.64 3.92
CA ASN A 69 -12.27 11.99 3.74
C ASN A 69 -12.01 12.39 2.29
N ALA A 70 -12.96 12.10 1.41
CA ALA A 70 -12.88 12.64 0.05
C ALA A 70 -12.92 14.16 0.13
N VAL A 71 -12.09 14.86 -0.65
CA VAL A 71 -12.28 16.27 -0.95
C VAL A 71 -13.54 16.32 -1.82
N ALA A 72 -14.71 16.34 -1.18
CA ALA A 72 -15.99 16.34 -1.84
C ALA A 72 -16.42 17.77 -2.09
N GLU A 73 -16.83 18.02 -3.30
CA GLU A 73 -17.75 19.10 -3.62
C GLU A 73 -18.96 18.98 -2.68
N GLU A 74 -19.26 20.05 -1.96
CA GLU A 74 -20.37 20.28 -1.04
C GLU A 74 -21.23 19.07 -0.60
N GLY A 75 -21.04 18.63 0.65
CA GLY A 75 -22.04 17.86 1.41
C GLY A 75 -21.55 16.65 2.21
N GLU A 76 -20.86 15.71 1.65
CA GLU A 76 -20.38 14.50 2.37
C GLU A 76 -18.86 14.49 2.51
N ARG A 77 -18.38 14.94 3.67
CA ARG A 77 -16.93 15.08 3.95
C ARG A 77 -16.24 13.78 4.38
N THR A 78 -16.98 12.77 4.77
CA THR A 78 -16.39 11.55 5.34
C THR A 78 -17.13 10.32 4.81
N ARG A 79 -16.43 9.45 4.10
CA ARG A 79 -16.96 8.16 3.65
C ARG A 79 -16.33 7.02 4.48
N PRO A 80 -17.12 6.01 4.89
CA PRO A 80 -16.55 4.81 5.46
C PRO A 80 -15.56 4.17 4.49
N TRP A 81 -14.47 3.60 5.02
CA TRP A 81 -13.57 2.79 4.22
C TRP A 81 -14.26 1.49 3.82
N GLU A 82 -14.33 1.24 2.52
CA GLU A 82 -14.90 0.02 1.97
C GLU A 82 -13.82 -1.04 1.77
N LEU A 83 -14.00 -2.20 2.39
CA LEU A 83 -13.09 -3.33 2.25
C LEU A 83 -13.72 -4.39 1.35
N THR A 84 -13.00 -4.82 0.33
CA THR A 84 -13.35 -6.03 -0.43
C THR A 84 -12.96 -7.26 0.36
N PHE A 85 -13.95 -8.12 0.68
CA PHE A 85 -13.75 -9.30 1.54
C PHE A 85 -13.13 -10.49 0.81
N ILE A 86 -13.07 -10.50 -0.50
CA ILE A 86 -12.32 -11.51 -1.25
C ILE A 86 -10.90 -10.95 -1.49
N PRO A 87 -9.89 -11.39 -0.72
CA PRO A 87 -8.54 -10.84 -0.83
C PRO A 87 -7.85 -11.32 -2.10
N LEU A 88 -7.08 -10.44 -2.73
CA LEU A 88 -6.20 -10.82 -3.83
C LEU A 88 -5.11 -11.79 -3.33
N VAL A 89 -5.07 -12.97 -3.93
CA VAL A 89 -4.08 -14.01 -3.60
C VAL A 89 -2.90 -13.95 -4.55
N ILE A 90 -1.72 -13.62 -4.03
CA ILE A 90 -0.47 -13.63 -4.78
C ILE A 90 0.44 -14.73 -4.24
N GLN A 91 0.85 -15.67 -5.10
CA GLN A 91 1.79 -16.74 -4.72
C GLN A 91 3.14 -16.17 -4.29
N SER A 92 3.79 -16.79 -3.31
CA SER A 92 5.10 -16.37 -2.81
C SER A 92 6.18 -16.30 -3.88
N THR A 93 6.17 -17.22 -4.84
CA THR A 93 7.11 -17.23 -5.98
C THR A 93 6.90 -16.04 -6.91
N ALA A 94 5.64 -15.71 -7.23
CA ALA A 94 5.28 -14.54 -8.03
C ALA A 94 5.62 -13.24 -7.28
N TRP A 95 5.29 -13.19 -5.99
CA TRP A 95 5.65 -12.05 -5.14
C TRP A 95 7.15 -11.81 -5.05
N ASN A 96 7.96 -12.85 -4.86
CA ASN A 96 9.41 -12.71 -4.76
C ASN A 96 10.04 -12.16 -6.07
N ARG A 97 9.52 -12.57 -7.22
CA ARG A 97 9.94 -12.02 -8.53
C ARG A 97 9.55 -10.55 -8.66
N LEU A 98 8.31 -10.22 -8.31
CA LEU A 98 7.80 -8.86 -8.33
C LEU A 98 8.59 -7.96 -7.37
N GLU A 99 8.81 -8.40 -6.15
CA GLU A 99 9.61 -7.67 -5.14
C GLU A 99 11.04 -7.39 -5.63
N ALA A 100 11.69 -8.35 -6.29
CA ALA A 100 13.01 -8.16 -6.87
C ALA A 100 13.01 -7.11 -7.99
N ALA A 101 12.01 -7.15 -8.87
CA ALA A 101 11.84 -6.17 -9.94
C ALA A 101 11.56 -4.77 -9.40
N LEU A 102 10.68 -4.63 -8.40
CA LEU A 102 10.39 -3.37 -7.74
C LEU A 102 11.63 -2.78 -7.04
N LYS A 103 12.42 -3.61 -6.36
CA LYS A 103 13.69 -3.18 -5.76
C LYS A 103 14.68 -2.67 -6.80
N GLN A 104 14.77 -3.31 -7.95
CA GLN A 104 15.60 -2.85 -9.06
C GLN A 104 15.12 -1.50 -9.58
N ARG A 105 13.80 -1.33 -9.78
CA ARG A 105 13.20 -0.08 -10.23
C ARG A 105 13.49 1.07 -9.25
N VAL A 106 13.30 0.86 -7.96
CA VAL A 106 13.58 1.89 -6.94
C VAL A 106 15.06 2.31 -6.96
N ARG A 107 15.99 1.37 -7.18
CA ARG A 107 17.42 1.71 -7.33
C ARG A 107 17.68 2.59 -8.56
N ILE A 108 16.96 2.37 -9.65
CA ILE A 108 17.06 3.22 -10.85
C ILE A 108 16.51 4.61 -10.55
N LEU A 109 15.33 4.71 -9.93
CA LEU A 109 14.74 5.99 -9.53
C LEU A 109 15.66 6.77 -8.57
N GLU A 110 16.26 6.07 -7.61
CA GLU A 110 17.25 6.67 -6.71
C GLU A 110 18.47 7.20 -7.47
N ALA A 111 19.03 6.43 -8.43
CA ALA A 111 20.16 6.84 -9.23
C ALA A 111 19.83 8.05 -10.13
N VAL A 112 18.63 8.08 -10.73
CA VAL A 112 18.14 9.21 -11.50
C VAL A 112 18.03 10.47 -10.64
N LEU A 113 17.42 10.33 -9.45
CA LEU A 113 17.27 11.46 -8.54
C LEU A 113 18.63 11.98 -8.03
N ASP A 114 19.59 11.09 -7.80
CA ASP A 114 20.95 11.46 -7.45
C ASP A 114 21.65 12.26 -8.55
N ASP A 115 21.50 11.82 -9.77
CA ASP A 115 22.06 12.53 -10.91
C ASP A 115 21.42 13.89 -11.09
N LEU A 116 20.08 13.98 -11.03
CA LEU A 116 19.34 15.24 -11.20
C LEU A 116 19.62 16.27 -10.10
N LEU A 117 19.81 15.82 -8.86
CA LEU A 117 20.15 16.70 -7.72
C LEU A 117 21.67 16.90 -7.53
N GLY A 118 22.49 16.25 -8.36
CA GLY A 118 23.94 16.30 -8.32
C GLY A 118 24.56 16.69 -9.67
N PRO A 119 25.29 15.78 -10.33
CA PRO A 119 26.07 16.12 -11.54
C PRO A 119 25.23 16.42 -12.78
N GLN A 120 23.95 16.08 -12.82
CA GLN A 120 23.02 16.33 -13.94
C GLN A 120 23.52 15.81 -15.30
N ARG A 121 24.13 14.62 -15.32
CA ARG A 121 24.65 14.01 -16.56
C ARG A 121 23.51 13.64 -17.51
N LEU A 122 22.40 13.13 -16.98
CA LEU A 122 21.22 12.77 -17.78
C LEU A 122 20.68 13.96 -18.60
N LEU A 123 20.75 15.17 -18.04
CA LEU A 123 20.36 16.40 -18.75
C LEU A 123 21.43 16.84 -19.74
N ARG A 124 22.72 16.85 -19.35
CA ARG A 124 23.84 17.25 -20.21
C ARG A 124 24.00 16.35 -21.42
N GLU A 125 23.80 15.06 -21.25
CA GLU A 125 23.86 14.05 -22.30
C GLU A 125 22.53 13.89 -23.07
N ARG A 126 21.53 14.73 -22.74
CA ARG A 126 20.20 14.76 -23.38
C ARG A 126 19.44 13.44 -23.31
N VAL A 127 19.71 12.62 -22.30
CA VAL A 127 18.94 11.40 -22.00
C VAL A 127 17.55 11.78 -21.48
N LEU A 128 17.49 12.85 -20.67
CA LEU A 128 16.24 13.45 -20.22
C LEU A 128 16.13 14.89 -20.73
N PRO A 129 14.94 15.32 -21.18
CA PRO A 129 14.69 16.71 -21.53
C PRO A 129 14.87 17.62 -20.32
N THR A 130 15.52 18.76 -20.49
CA THR A 130 15.74 19.76 -19.41
C THR A 130 14.42 20.29 -18.88
N ASP A 131 13.44 20.47 -19.74
CA ASP A 131 12.12 20.99 -19.37
C ASP A 131 11.37 20.05 -18.43
N LEU A 132 11.61 18.74 -18.52
CA LEU A 132 11.02 17.77 -17.59
C LEU A 132 11.36 18.08 -16.12
N LEU A 133 12.58 18.57 -15.87
CA LEU A 133 13.01 18.94 -14.53
C LEU A 133 12.66 20.39 -14.19
N PHE A 134 13.04 21.33 -15.05
CA PHE A 134 13.01 22.75 -14.70
C PHE A 134 11.63 23.42 -14.84
N SER A 135 10.70 22.83 -15.59
CA SER A 135 9.30 23.28 -15.62
C SER A 135 8.47 22.69 -14.47
N ASN A 136 8.99 21.70 -13.73
CA ASN A 136 8.30 21.15 -12.61
C ASN A 136 8.35 22.12 -11.41
N ALA A 137 7.19 22.64 -11.00
CA ALA A 137 7.07 23.58 -9.88
C ALA A 137 7.55 23.00 -8.53
N GLU A 138 7.62 21.68 -8.41
CA GLU A 138 8.11 21.00 -7.21
C GLU A 138 9.63 20.82 -7.18
N PHE A 139 10.32 21.11 -8.29
CA PHE A 139 11.78 21.07 -8.33
C PHE A 139 12.37 22.29 -7.61
N LEU A 140 12.94 22.04 -6.44
CA LEU A 140 13.59 23.07 -5.64
C LEU A 140 15.09 23.10 -5.95
N ARG A 141 15.57 24.15 -6.61
CA ARG A 141 17.00 24.33 -6.91
C ARG A 141 17.90 24.28 -5.67
N ALA A 142 17.37 24.65 -4.51
CA ALA A 142 18.09 24.60 -3.25
C ALA A 142 18.51 23.18 -2.83
N TYR A 143 17.88 22.14 -3.39
CA TYR A 143 18.27 20.74 -3.13
C TYR A 143 19.47 20.29 -3.96
N HIS A 144 19.87 21.05 -4.98
CA HIS A 144 21.04 20.71 -5.80
C HIS A 144 22.31 20.70 -4.97
N GLY A 145 23.06 19.61 -5.02
CA GLY A 145 24.32 19.44 -4.31
C GLY A 145 24.18 19.09 -2.82
N LEU A 146 22.97 18.99 -2.27
CA LEU A 146 22.80 18.58 -0.88
C LEU A 146 23.16 17.10 -0.67
N PRO A 147 23.85 16.77 0.42
CA PRO A 147 24.18 15.39 0.75
C PRO A 147 22.93 14.54 1.01
N LYS A 148 23.04 13.24 0.80
CA LYS A 148 21.99 12.28 1.16
C LYS A 148 21.96 12.07 2.67
N ILE A 149 20.77 12.17 3.25
CA ILE A 149 20.57 11.81 4.65
C ILE A 149 20.31 10.30 4.70
N GLY A 150 21.05 9.57 5.53
CA GLY A 150 20.90 8.10 5.62
C GLY A 150 21.33 7.32 4.37
N GLY A 151 22.09 7.96 3.45
CA GLY A 151 22.66 7.29 2.27
C GLY A 151 21.71 7.11 1.09
N VAL A 152 20.43 7.43 1.23
CA VAL A 152 19.40 7.38 0.18
C VAL A 152 18.53 8.64 0.20
N ARG A 153 17.86 8.93 -0.91
CA ARG A 153 16.90 10.04 -1.03
C ARG A 153 15.45 9.54 -0.94
N LEU A 154 15.21 8.32 -1.43
CA LEU A 154 13.89 7.70 -1.45
C LEU A 154 13.76 6.69 -0.31
N HIS A 155 13.14 7.09 0.79
CA HIS A 155 12.98 6.24 1.98
C HIS A 155 11.74 5.35 1.90
N VAL A 156 10.67 5.84 1.29
CA VAL A 156 9.41 5.11 1.08
C VAL A 156 8.91 5.37 -0.33
N VAL A 157 8.66 4.31 -1.07
CA VAL A 157 8.14 4.36 -2.43
C VAL A 157 6.95 3.42 -2.53
N ALA A 158 5.85 3.89 -3.11
CA ALA A 158 4.75 3.05 -3.52
C ALA A 158 4.71 2.97 -5.04
N THR A 159 4.45 1.77 -5.56
CA THR A 159 4.35 1.52 -7.00
C THR A 159 2.98 0.97 -7.31
N ASP A 160 2.28 1.61 -8.24
CA ASP A 160 0.99 1.15 -8.74
C ASP A 160 1.21 0.09 -9.82
N LEU A 161 0.50 -1.02 -9.69
CA LEU A 161 0.65 -2.20 -10.55
C LEU A 161 -0.67 -2.58 -11.19
N ALA A 162 -0.62 -3.00 -12.44
CA ALA A 162 -1.75 -3.59 -13.16
C ALA A 162 -1.36 -4.96 -13.74
N ARG A 163 -2.37 -5.80 -13.96
CA ARG A 163 -2.21 -7.06 -14.70
C ARG A 163 -2.60 -6.84 -16.15
N ASP A 164 -1.76 -7.31 -17.04
CA ASP A 164 -2.10 -7.44 -18.45
C ASP A 164 -2.91 -8.73 -18.71
N VAL A 165 -3.53 -8.81 -19.86
CA VAL A 165 -4.35 -9.97 -20.29
C VAL A 165 -3.58 -11.29 -20.29
N ASP A 166 -2.26 -11.25 -20.49
CA ASP A 166 -1.36 -12.41 -20.45
C ASP A 166 -0.93 -12.80 -19.04
N GLY A 167 -1.35 -12.00 -18.03
CA GLY A 167 -0.98 -12.19 -16.62
C GLY A 167 0.36 -11.58 -16.24
N SER A 168 1.03 -10.84 -17.12
CA SER A 168 2.23 -10.07 -16.77
C SER A 168 1.91 -8.86 -15.89
N TRP A 169 2.88 -8.44 -15.06
CA TRP A 169 2.74 -7.25 -14.24
C TRP A 169 3.28 -6.02 -14.96
N TRP A 170 2.45 -4.99 -15.01
CA TRP A 170 2.84 -3.68 -15.52
C TRP A 170 2.85 -2.65 -14.40
N ILE A 171 3.83 -1.74 -14.47
CA ILE A 171 3.91 -0.59 -13.58
C ILE A 171 3.17 0.56 -14.23
N THR A 172 2.14 1.06 -13.55
CA THR A 172 1.32 2.18 -14.02
C THR A 172 1.71 3.51 -13.39
N GLY A 173 2.41 3.48 -12.24
CA GLY A 173 2.88 4.69 -11.60
C GLY A 173 3.81 4.42 -10.41
N ASP A 174 4.63 5.42 -10.09
CA ASP A 174 5.46 5.44 -8.88
C ASP A 174 5.11 6.66 -8.03
N ARG A 175 4.87 6.44 -6.76
CA ARG A 175 4.65 7.49 -5.77
C ARG A 175 5.87 7.59 -4.88
N THR A 176 6.72 8.55 -5.19
CA THR A 176 8.00 8.78 -4.49
C THR A 176 7.91 9.84 -3.42
N ARG A 177 6.78 10.57 -3.34
CA ARG A 177 6.53 11.62 -2.35
C ARG A 177 5.43 11.19 -1.39
N ALA A 178 5.80 10.94 -0.15
CA ALA A 178 4.91 10.62 0.96
C ALA A 178 3.72 9.70 0.56
N PRO A 179 3.98 8.49 0.05
CA PRO A 179 2.90 7.59 -0.37
C PRO A 179 1.99 7.28 0.82
N SER A 180 0.68 7.27 0.55
CA SER A 180 -0.38 6.92 1.50
C SER A 180 -0.84 5.48 1.33
N GLY A 181 -1.63 4.98 2.30
CA GLY A 181 -2.25 3.65 2.24
C GLY A 181 -1.74 2.66 3.28
N LEU A 182 -0.67 2.97 4.01
CA LEU A 182 -0.07 2.06 5.00
C LEU A 182 -0.99 1.79 6.19
N GLY A 183 -1.74 2.80 6.65
CA GLY A 183 -2.72 2.65 7.73
C GLY A 183 -3.88 1.75 7.31
N TYR A 184 -4.42 1.98 6.12
CA TYR A 184 -5.48 1.15 5.54
C TYR A 184 -5.00 -0.29 5.29
N LEU A 185 -3.75 -0.47 4.85
CA LEU A 185 -3.14 -1.79 4.66
C LEU A 185 -3.15 -2.60 5.96
N VAL A 186 -2.78 -1.98 7.10
CA VAL A 186 -2.78 -2.66 8.40
C VAL A 186 -4.21 -2.99 8.81
N GLU A 187 -5.14 -2.06 8.70
CA GLU A 187 -6.53 -2.25 9.05
C GLU A 187 -7.17 -3.38 8.21
N ASN A 188 -7.02 -3.32 6.88
CA ASN A 188 -7.48 -4.39 5.98
C ASN A 188 -6.91 -5.75 6.38
N ARG A 189 -5.63 -5.81 6.76
CA ARG A 189 -5.00 -7.05 7.20
C ARG A 189 -5.59 -7.56 8.53
N ILE A 190 -5.91 -6.67 9.47
CA ILE A 190 -6.53 -7.04 10.75
C ILE A 190 -7.92 -7.61 10.51
N VAL A 191 -8.77 -6.88 9.78
CA VAL A 191 -10.14 -7.32 9.48
C VAL A 191 -10.13 -8.64 8.71
N THR A 192 -9.36 -8.73 7.61
CA THR A 192 -9.25 -9.96 6.80
C THR A 192 -8.74 -11.15 7.62
N SER A 193 -7.74 -10.93 8.50
CA SER A 193 -7.19 -12.01 9.32
C SER A 193 -8.17 -12.52 10.38
N ARG A 194 -9.04 -11.66 10.87
CA ARG A 194 -10.13 -12.05 11.80
C ARG A 194 -11.23 -12.80 11.07
N SER A 195 -11.66 -12.29 9.92
CA SER A 195 -12.71 -12.93 9.09
C SER A 195 -12.27 -14.31 8.59
N TYR A 196 -11.03 -14.46 8.18
CA TYR A 196 -10.47 -15.70 7.62
C TYR A 196 -9.52 -16.42 8.58
N THR A 197 -9.77 -16.41 9.89
CA THR A 197 -8.83 -16.90 10.92
C THR A 197 -8.29 -18.31 10.63
N LYS A 198 -9.16 -19.25 10.24
CA LYS A 198 -8.77 -20.64 9.94
C LYS A 198 -7.87 -20.72 8.70
N LEU A 199 -8.25 -20.04 7.63
CA LEU A 199 -7.50 -20.00 6.38
C LEU A 199 -6.13 -19.33 6.56
N VAL A 200 -6.09 -18.20 7.29
CA VAL A 200 -4.85 -17.45 7.56
C VAL A 200 -3.84 -18.31 8.32
N ARG A 201 -4.29 -19.09 9.30
CA ARG A 201 -3.42 -20.01 10.06
C ARG A 201 -2.84 -21.13 9.19
N GLN A 202 -3.58 -21.60 8.20
CA GLN A 202 -3.16 -22.69 7.31
C GLN A 202 -2.31 -22.24 6.13
N SER A 203 -2.47 -20.99 5.67
CA SER A 203 -1.92 -20.52 4.41
C SER A 203 -0.54 -19.84 4.51
N HIS A 204 0.10 -19.80 5.67
CA HIS A 204 1.43 -19.20 5.87
C HIS A 204 1.56 -17.79 5.26
N ILE A 205 0.56 -16.94 5.43
CA ILE A 205 0.50 -15.61 4.84
C ILE A 205 1.67 -14.74 5.33
N ARG A 206 2.35 -14.06 4.42
CA ARG A 206 3.46 -13.15 4.73
C ARG A 206 3.01 -12.04 5.70
N ARG A 207 3.73 -11.88 6.80
CA ARG A 207 3.43 -10.88 7.83
C ARG A 207 3.85 -9.49 7.36
N LEU A 208 3.08 -8.46 7.75
CA LEU A 208 3.39 -7.06 7.49
C LEU A 208 4.36 -6.46 8.52
N ALA A 209 4.40 -7.01 9.72
CA ALA A 209 5.20 -6.48 10.83
C ALA A 209 6.68 -6.20 10.48
N PRO A 210 7.41 -7.06 9.74
CA PRO A 210 8.80 -6.78 9.37
C PRO A 210 8.98 -5.48 8.57
N PHE A 211 8.00 -5.12 7.71
CA PHE A 211 8.01 -3.85 6.99
C PHE A 211 7.95 -2.66 7.96
N PHE A 212 7.01 -2.68 8.91
CA PHE A 212 6.84 -1.59 9.87
C PHE A 212 8.00 -1.45 10.84
N VAL A 213 8.61 -2.58 11.25
CA VAL A 213 9.86 -2.57 12.03
C VAL A 213 10.97 -1.87 11.23
N LYS A 214 11.12 -2.21 9.94
CA LYS A 214 12.12 -1.59 9.07
C LYS A 214 11.85 -0.11 8.83
N LEU A 215 10.57 0.26 8.61
CA LEU A 215 10.15 1.65 8.47
C LEU A 215 10.54 2.46 9.71
N ARG A 216 10.20 1.96 10.89
CA ARG A 216 10.56 2.60 12.15
C ARG A 216 12.07 2.78 12.31
N GLN A 217 12.84 1.73 12.09
CA GLN A 217 14.32 1.79 12.15
C GLN A 217 14.89 2.80 11.16
N THR A 218 14.33 2.86 9.94
CA THR A 218 14.74 3.83 8.92
C THR A 218 14.48 5.25 9.40
N LEU A 219 13.28 5.56 9.88
CA LEU A 219 12.93 6.89 10.37
C LEU A 219 13.80 7.30 11.57
N GLU A 220 14.03 6.40 12.52
CA GLU A 220 14.90 6.65 13.68
C GLU A 220 16.35 6.93 13.26
N SER A 221 16.85 6.24 12.23
CA SER A 221 18.21 6.44 11.70
C SER A 221 18.42 7.77 10.97
N LEU A 222 17.35 8.48 10.63
CA LEU A 222 17.40 9.80 9.97
C LEU A 222 17.49 10.96 10.96
N ALA A 223 17.47 10.69 12.27
CA ALA A 223 17.60 11.72 13.27
C ALA A 223 18.90 12.53 13.08
N PRO A 224 18.84 13.87 13.13
CA PRO A 224 20.01 14.74 12.91
C PRO A 224 21.16 14.51 13.89
N GLN A 225 20.84 14.03 15.07
CA GLN A 225 21.82 13.64 16.09
C GLN A 225 21.65 12.16 16.40
N PRO A 226 22.74 11.38 16.45
CA PRO A 226 22.69 9.99 16.88
C PRO A 226 22.29 9.94 18.35
N ASN A 227 21.01 10.02 18.62
CA ASN A 227 20.43 9.91 19.94
C ASN A 227 19.95 8.48 20.16
N LEU A 228 20.14 7.97 21.39
CA LEU A 228 19.69 6.62 21.75
C LEU A 228 18.16 6.47 21.66
N ASN A 229 17.42 7.57 21.65
CA ASN A 229 15.97 7.56 21.59
C ASN A 229 15.42 8.78 20.81
N PRO A 230 15.55 8.81 19.48
CA PRO A 230 15.06 9.92 18.67
C PRO A 230 13.53 10.00 18.74
N ARG A 231 13.01 11.23 18.87
CA ARG A 231 11.57 11.48 18.81
C ARG A 231 11.14 11.63 17.36
N VAL A 232 10.23 10.77 16.93
CA VAL A 232 9.59 10.84 15.62
C VAL A 232 8.16 11.32 15.80
N ALA A 233 7.74 12.29 15.00
CA ALA A 233 6.37 12.80 14.98
C ALA A 233 5.77 12.67 13.59
N ILE A 234 4.45 12.47 13.51
CA ILE A 234 3.69 12.55 12.28
C ILE A 234 3.00 13.91 12.25
N LEU A 235 3.35 14.72 11.25
CA LEU A 235 2.70 16.00 11.01
C LEU A 235 1.46 15.79 10.14
N THR A 236 0.30 16.16 10.67
CA THR A 236 -0.99 16.09 9.94
C THR A 236 -1.56 17.49 9.71
N PRO A 237 -2.24 17.72 8.57
CA PRO A 237 -3.01 18.96 8.38
C PRO A 237 -4.23 19.08 9.32
N GLY A 238 -4.65 17.99 9.97
CA GLY A 238 -5.78 17.95 10.89
C GLY A 238 -6.96 17.15 10.36
N GLN A 239 -8.09 17.22 11.08
CA GLN A 239 -9.26 16.37 10.86
C GLN A 239 -9.91 16.54 9.48
N GLU A 240 -9.74 17.70 8.86
CA GLU A 240 -10.27 17.99 7.52
C GLU A 240 -9.47 17.32 6.40
N SER A 241 -8.28 16.76 6.71
CA SER A 241 -7.45 16.08 5.74
C SER A 241 -8.01 14.70 5.39
N TYR A 242 -7.99 14.36 4.10
CA TYR A 242 -8.33 13.01 3.64
C TYR A 242 -7.40 11.93 4.22
N ARG A 243 -6.21 12.32 4.70
CA ARG A 243 -5.23 11.43 5.32
C ARG A 243 -5.35 11.29 6.83
N TYR A 244 -6.25 12.02 7.47
CA TYR A 244 -6.28 12.13 8.93
C TYR A 244 -6.43 10.78 9.65
N PHE A 245 -7.29 9.90 9.12
CA PHE A 245 -7.40 8.54 9.65
C PHE A 245 -6.06 7.82 9.60
N GLU A 246 -5.38 7.83 8.44
CA GLU A 246 -4.11 7.15 8.26
C GLU A 246 -3.01 7.74 9.14
N ASP A 247 -2.90 9.06 9.21
CA ASP A 247 -1.91 9.76 10.04
C ASP A 247 -2.08 9.40 11.52
N THR A 248 -3.34 9.42 12.00
CA THR A 248 -3.69 9.04 13.38
C THR A 248 -3.42 7.57 13.65
N TYR A 249 -3.81 6.71 12.70
CA TYR A 249 -3.63 5.27 12.82
C TYR A 249 -2.15 4.90 12.88
N LEU A 250 -1.34 5.44 11.98
CA LEU A 250 0.11 5.18 11.94
C LEU A 250 0.84 5.77 13.15
N ALA A 251 0.45 6.96 13.63
CA ALA A 251 1.01 7.53 14.84
C ALA A 251 0.82 6.56 16.03
N ARG A 252 -0.39 6.06 16.22
CA ARG A 252 -0.69 5.08 17.26
C ARG A 252 0.02 3.75 17.05
N TYR A 253 0.02 3.23 15.81
CA TYR A 253 0.60 1.93 15.47
C TYR A 253 2.12 1.91 15.63
N LEU A 254 2.81 3.00 15.25
CA LEU A 254 4.26 3.13 15.36
C LEU A 254 4.73 3.68 16.70
N GLY A 255 3.81 4.17 17.55
CA GLY A 255 4.13 4.82 18.82
C GLY A 255 4.71 6.22 18.64
N TYR A 256 4.30 6.95 17.61
CA TYR A 256 4.74 8.29 17.30
C TYR A 256 3.75 9.35 17.79
N THR A 257 4.24 10.56 18.03
CA THR A 257 3.40 11.70 18.39
C THR A 257 2.74 12.25 17.13
N LEU A 258 1.41 12.42 17.15
CA LEU A 258 0.68 13.14 16.13
C LEU A 258 0.74 14.64 16.45
N VAL A 259 1.14 15.47 15.49
CA VAL A 259 1.25 16.92 15.63
C VAL A 259 0.59 17.64 14.47
N GLN A 260 0.09 18.84 14.71
CA GLN A 260 -0.44 19.76 13.70
C GLN A 260 0.46 20.99 13.58
N GLY A 261 0.28 21.79 12.52
CA GLY A 261 1.05 23.00 12.32
C GLY A 261 0.99 23.99 13.50
N ARG A 262 -0.15 24.05 14.20
CA ARG A 262 -0.33 24.89 15.40
C ARG A 262 0.46 24.43 16.63
N ASP A 263 0.91 23.17 16.63
CA ASP A 263 1.72 22.61 17.73
C ASP A 263 3.21 22.94 17.56
N GLN A 264 3.58 23.63 16.49
CA GLN A 264 4.94 24.05 16.19
C GLN A 264 5.18 25.46 16.75
N ILE A 265 6.21 25.62 17.58
CA ILE A 265 6.60 26.90 18.18
C ILE A 265 7.97 27.30 17.65
N GLY A 266 8.02 28.30 16.78
CA GLY A 266 9.28 28.82 16.22
C GLY A 266 10.04 27.74 15.43
N ARG A 267 11.31 27.52 15.80
CA ARG A 267 12.15 26.44 15.25
C ARG A 267 12.10 25.16 16.09
N ALA A 268 11.41 25.17 17.21
CA ALA A 268 11.27 24.03 18.08
C ALA A 268 9.95 23.30 17.76
N HIS A 269 10.06 22.01 17.63
CA HIS A 269 8.88 21.12 17.60
C HIS A 269 8.61 20.68 19.04
N VAL A 270 7.40 20.78 19.46
CA VAL A 270 6.95 20.31 20.77
C VAL A 270 6.76 18.79 20.74
#